data_3366f9577293d17219dde19a8a6f23bd
#
_entry.id   3366f9577293d17219dde19a8a6f23bd
#
_cell.length_a   1.000
_cell.length_b   1.000
_cell.length_c   1.000
_cell.angle_alpha   90.00
_cell.angle_beta   90.00
_cell.angle_gamma   90.00
#
_symmetry.space_group_name_H-M   'P 1'
#
loop_
_entity.id
_entity.type
_entity.pdbx_description
1 polymer ?
#
loop_
_entity_poly.entity_id
_entity_poly.type
_entity_poly.pdbx_seq_one_letter_code
_entity_poly.pdbx_strand_id
1 'polypeptide(L)'
;MGRGGIKSQALLSDTLNFGIAVRFYRRAAENAELRRENPLNIMKAAFSKAELESSIASRFGDAFKLHQKPVVETLSTGVEEIDALTGGMPRGALSEIFGPASSGRTSLMCSMLAHATTHEETCALVDMNDVFAPTAAAAAGIDFDRLLWIRCAGNLEHAFKATDLLLHAGGFGLVILDLGDVPGKDARRIISSWWYRFRRTVEDRPTVITVISEEACTRSCAALTLELKGAAEWSRASEPAGQSNVLPMRKQIPVNQPLVTHGSLLQLNSIQVNRHRPISPWVNESRFRAHA
;
A
#
# COMPACT_ATOMS: atom_id res chain seq x y z
N MET A 1 46.15 -9.89 19.33
CA MET A 1 45.41 -10.71 20.30
C MET A 1 44.06 -10.06 20.56
N GLY A 2 42.94 -10.80 20.37
CA GLY A 2 41.61 -10.35 20.78
C GLY A 2 40.52 -10.33 19.70
N ARG A 3 40.35 -11.40 18.90
CA ARG A 3 39.13 -11.65 18.13
C ARG A 3 38.52 -12.97 18.62
N GLY A 4 37.64 -12.94 19.62
CA GLY A 4 37.05 -14.16 20.15
C GLY A 4 35.82 -14.03 21.04
N GLY A 5 35.17 -12.86 21.11
CA GLY A 5 34.09 -12.61 22.07
C GLY A 5 32.64 -12.58 21.57
N ILE A 6 32.37 -12.48 20.28
CA ILE A 6 31.00 -12.19 19.78
C ILE A 6 30.27 -13.42 19.24
N LYS A 7 30.98 -14.51 18.92
CA LYS A 7 30.32 -15.73 18.38
C LYS A 7 29.72 -16.66 19.44
N SER A 8 30.09 -16.50 20.71
CA SER A 8 29.64 -17.41 21.80
C SER A 8 28.25 -17.04 22.35
N GLN A 9 27.80 -15.80 22.25
CA GLN A 9 26.50 -15.39 22.79
C GLN A 9 25.30 -15.76 21.88
N ALA A 10 25.50 -15.74 20.58
CA ALA A 10 24.44 -16.14 19.65
C ALA A 10 24.16 -17.65 19.67
N LEU A 11 25.19 -18.48 19.84
CA LEU A 11 25.04 -19.93 19.93
C LEU A 11 24.45 -20.40 21.27
N LEU A 12 24.61 -19.63 22.35
CA LEU A 12 24.01 -19.94 23.65
C LEU A 12 22.51 -19.60 23.70
N SER A 13 22.03 -18.59 22.94
CA SER A 13 20.60 -18.25 22.85
C SER A 13 19.79 -19.30 22.09
N ASP A 14 20.36 -19.84 21.01
CA ASP A 14 19.68 -20.86 20.18
C ASP A 14 19.63 -22.24 20.88
N THR A 15 20.66 -22.61 21.60
CA THR A 15 20.68 -23.86 22.37
C THR A 15 19.78 -23.81 23.61
N LEU A 16 19.61 -22.63 24.24
CA LEU A 16 18.68 -22.45 25.35
C LEU A 16 17.21 -22.50 24.86
N ASN A 17 16.90 -21.90 23.74
CA ASN A 17 15.57 -21.95 23.14
C ASN A 17 15.19 -23.38 22.70
N PHE A 18 16.14 -24.12 22.11
CA PHE A 18 15.90 -25.50 21.72
C PHE A 18 15.74 -26.42 22.93
N GLY A 19 16.52 -26.23 23.97
CA GLY A 19 16.43 -27.01 25.21
C GLY A 19 15.12 -26.79 25.99
N ILE A 20 14.57 -25.60 25.96
CA ILE A 20 13.29 -25.25 26.60
C ILE A 20 12.14 -25.88 25.80
N ALA A 21 12.16 -25.76 24.46
CA ALA A 21 11.17 -26.38 23.59
C ALA A 21 11.13 -27.91 23.80
N VAL A 22 12.29 -28.57 23.79
CA VAL A 22 12.39 -30.04 23.97
C VAL A 22 11.87 -30.48 25.35
N ARG A 23 12.10 -29.72 26.44
CA ARG A 23 11.57 -30.05 27.78
C ARG A 23 10.05 -29.89 27.86
N PHE A 24 9.48 -28.89 27.16
CA PHE A 24 8.03 -28.72 27.06
C PHE A 24 7.38 -29.88 26.30
N TYR A 25 7.97 -30.29 25.17
CA TYR A 25 7.50 -31.43 24.39
C TYR A 25 7.58 -32.75 25.17
N ARG A 26 8.66 -32.98 25.93
CA ARG A 26 8.82 -34.19 26.71
C ARG A 26 7.76 -34.29 27.81
N ARG A 27 7.49 -33.21 28.54
CA ARG A 27 6.50 -33.18 29.62
C ARG A 27 5.05 -33.24 29.09
N ALA A 28 4.79 -32.70 27.91
CA ALA A 28 3.50 -32.83 27.22
C ALA A 28 3.29 -34.29 26.74
N ALA A 29 4.32 -34.93 26.21
CA ALA A 29 4.28 -36.34 25.80
C ALA A 29 4.07 -37.30 26.98
N GLU A 30 4.72 -37.11 28.11
CA GLU A 30 4.55 -37.88 29.35
C GLU A 30 3.09 -37.77 29.90
N ASN A 31 2.48 -36.57 29.80
CA ASN A 31 1.07 -36.38 30.19
C ASN A 31 0.07 -36.96 29.17
N ALA A 32 0.46 -37.14 27.92
CA ALA A 32 -0.33 -37.73 26.85
C ALA A 32 -0.44 -39.25 27.00
N GLU A 33 0.65 -39.91 27.37
CA GLU A 33 0.67 -41.36 27.65
C GLU A 33 -0.26 -41.73 28.81
N LEU A 34 -0.34 -40.88 29.83
CA LEU A 34 -1.23 -41.04 30.97
C LEU A 34 -2.74 -40.94 30.63
N ARG A 35 -3.09 -40.27 29.54
CA ARG A 35 -4.50 -40.03 29.14
C ARG A 35 -4.97 -40.80 27.93
N ARG A 36 -4.13 -41.62 27.30
CA ARG A 36 -4.46 -42.35 26.04
C ARG A 36 -5.08 -41.47 24.94
N GLU A 37 -4.74 -40.18 24.92
CA GLU A 37 -5.19 -39.26 23.91
C GLU A 37 -4.19 -39.13 22.75
N ASN A 38 -4.71 -39.05 21.52
CA ASN A 38 -3.90 -38.93 20.29
C ASN A 38 -3.01 -37.70 20.35
N PRO A 39 -1.66 -37.83 20.20
CA PRO A 39 -0.72 -36.69 20.28
C PRO A 39 -1.01 -35.56 19.28
N LEU A 40 -1.71 -35.83 18.16
CA LEU A 40 -2.18 -34.82 17.22
C LEU A 40 -3.34 -33.94 17.76
N ASN A 41 -4.10 -34.44 18.73
CA ASN A 41 -5.15 -33.64 19.38
C ASN A 41 -4.58 -32.76 20.50
N ILE A 42 -3.47 -33.13 21.11
CA ILE A 42 -2.78 -32.31 22.12
C ILE A 42 -2.08 -31.13 21.47
N MET A 43 -1.61 -31.28 20.24
CA MET A 43 -1.10 -30.14 19.45
C MET A 43 -2.21 -29.14 19.05
N LYS A 44 -3.48 -29.57 19.04
CA LYS A 44 -4.65 -28.71 18.79
C LYS A 44 -5.25 -28.07 20.04
N ALA A 45 -4.93 -28.56 21.23
CA ALA A 45 -5.14 -27.85 22.48
C ALA A 45 -4.05 -26.75 22.60
N ALA A 46 -3.99 -25.89 21.59
CA ALA A 46 -3.17 -24.70 21.60
C ALA A 46 -3.54 -23.90 22.84
N PHE A 47 -2.55 -23.65 23.71
CA PHE A 47 -2.68 -22.62 24.72
C PHE A 47 -3.38 -21.43 24.10
N SER A 48 -4.47 -20.97 24.68
CA SER A 48 -5.06 -19.73 24.22
C SER A 48 -3.98 -18.65 24.32
N LYS A 49 -4.03 -17.66 23.45
CA LYS A 49 -3.07 -16.54 23.48
C LYS A 49 -2.93 -15.98 24.91
N ALA A 50 -4.04 -15.91 25.65
CA ALA A 50 -4.09 -15.44 27.04
C ALA A 50 -3.33 -16.36 28.02
N GLU A 51 -3.42 -17.69 27.86
CA GLU A 51 -2.69 -18.66 28.70
C GLU A 51 -1.18 -18.59 28.44
N LEU A 52 -0.79 -18.42 27.17
CA LEU A 52 0.61 -18.23 26.80
C LEU A 52 1.16 -16.92 27.36
N GLU A 53 0.42 -15.82 27.23
CA GLU A 53 0.76 -14.51 27.78
C GLU A 53 0.88 -14.56 29.31
N SER A 54 -0.07 -15.20 29.99
CA SER A 54 -0.05 -15.38 31.44
C SER A 54 1.16 -16.22 31.90
N SER A 55 1.48 -17.31 31.19
CA SER A 55 2.63 -18.16 31.48
C SER A 55 3.96 -17.44 31.26
N ILE A 56 4.07 -16.60 30.23
CA ILE A 56 5.24 -15.78 29.96
C ILE A 56 5.38 -14.68 31.04
N ALA A 57 4.31 -13.98 31.35
CA ALA A 57 4.30 -12.94 32.37
C ALA A 57 4.70 -13.46 33.75
N SER A 58 4.22 -14.66 34.14
CA SER A 58 4.57 -15.28 35.43
C SER A 58 6.04 -15.68 35.54
N ARG A 59 6.70 -16.00 34.43
CA ARG A 59 8.09 -16.47 34.40
C ARG A 59 9.13 -15.36 34.19
N PHE A 60 8.79 -14.36 33.43
CA PHE A 60 9.71 -13.31 32.98
C PHE A 60 9.37 -11.91 33.52
N GLY A 61 8.28 -11.80 34.30
CA GLY A 61 7.84 -10.54 34.89
C GLY A 61 7.52 -9.48 33.85
N ASP A 62 7.52 -8.21 34.28
CA ASP A 62 7.21 -7.05 33.44
C ASP A 62 8.17 -6.83 32.25
N ALA A 63 9.33 -7.48 32.26
CA ALA A 63 10.28 -7.37 31.15
C ALA A 63 9.75 -7.96 29.83
N PHE A 64 8.73 -8.81 29.91
CA PHE A 64 8.07 -9.44 28.75
C PHE A 64 6.65 -8.95 28.53
N LYS A 65 6.33 -7.71 28.90
CA LYS A 65 5.11 -7.09 28.38
C LYS A 65 5.24 -7.12 26.86
N LEU A 66 4.47 -8.02 26.22
CA LEU A 66 4.25 -7.94 24.78
C LEU A 66 3.88 -6.50 24.49
N HIS A 67 4.76 -5.77 23.82
CA HIS A 67 4.48 -4.41 23.40
C HIS A 67 3.18 -4.46 22.62
N GLN A 68 2.11 -3.94 23.21
CA GLN A 68 0.91 -3.68 22.43
C GLN A 68 1.41 -2.84 21.27
N LYS A 69 1.26 -3.38 20.07
CA LYS A 69 1.70 -2.68 18.86
C LYS A 69 1.07 -1.30 18.92
N PRO A 70 1.86 -0.22 18.97
CA PRO A 70 1.28 1.12 19.11
C PRO A 70 0.22 1.27 18.01
N VAL A 71 -0.90 1.88 18.34
CA VAL A 71 -1.94 2.21 17.35
C VAL A 71 -1.25 3.12 16.35
N VAL A 72 -1.01 2.61 15.16
CA VAL A 72 -0.37 3.39 14.09
C VAL A 72 -1.42 4.39 13.62
N GLU A 73 -1.14 5.67 13.80
CA GLU A 73 -1.96 6.72 13.20
C GLU A 73 -1.98 6.55 11.68
N THR A 74 -3.11 6.79 11.07
CA THR A 74 -3.30 6.64 9.63
C THR A 74 -3.90 7.91 9.02
N LEU A 75 -3.65 8.11 7.74
CA LEU A 75 -4.29 9.09 6.89
C LEU A 75 -5.32 8.36 6.02
N SER A 76 -6.55 8.86 5.97
CA SER A 76 -7.57 8.30 5.07
C SER A 76 -7.18 8.50 3.60
N THR A 77 -7.53 7.53 2.77
CA THR A 77 -7.35 7.61 1.32
C THR A 77 -8.45 8.43 0.63
N GLY A 78 -9.53 8.74 1.36
CA GLY A 78 -10.74 9.34 0.79
C GLY A 78 -11.62 8.33 0.04
N VAL A 79 -11.27 7.04 0.08
CA VAL A 79 -12.03 5.93 -0.53
C VAL A 79 -12.36 4.92 0.57
N GLU A 80 -13.64 4.86 0.95
CA GLU A 80 -14.10 4.08 2.10
C GLU A 80 -13.73 2.59 2.01
N GLU A 81 -13.84 2.00 0.82
CA GLU A 81 -13.54 0.59 0.61
C GLU A 81 -12.05 0.27 0.77
N ILE A 82 -11.18 1.22 0.43
CA ILE A 82 -9.73 1.07 0.62
C ILE A 82 -9.39 1.27 2.10
N ASP A 83 -10.00 2.25 2.75
CA ASP A 83 -9.79 2.52 4.17
C ASP A 83 -10.32 1.35 5.03
N ALA A 84 -11.45 0.75 4.67
CA ALA A 84 -11.96 -0.47 5.32
C ALA A 84 -10.99 -1.66 5.15
N LEU A 85 -10.32 -1.76 3.98
CA LEU A 85 -9.35 -2.81 3.71
C LEU A 85 -8.03 -2.61 4.47
N THR A 86 -7.55 -1.36 4.59
CA THR A 86 -6.18 -1.04 5.04
C THR A 86 -6.12 -0.45 6.44
N GLY A 87 -7.19 0.17 6.89
CA GLY A 87 -7.22 1.07 8.05
C GLY A 87 -6.66 2.47 7.73
N GLY A 88 -6.52 2.81 6.43
CA GLY A 88 -5.88 4.04 5.96
C GLY A 88 -4.38 3.86 5.68
N MET A 89 -3.74 4.94 5.26
CA MET A 89 -2.31 4.99 4.95
C MET A 89 -1.50 5.23 6.24
N PRO A 90 -0.57 4.34 6.60
CA PRO A 90 0.14 4.44 7.87
C PRO A 90 1.07 5.66 7.90
N ARG A 91 0.96 6.49 8.95
CA ARG A 91 1.88 7.60 9.22
C ARG A 91 3.24 7.08 9.69
N GLY A 92 4.29 7.81 9.42
CA GLY A 92 5.65 7.40 9.76
C GLY A 92 6.14 6.20 8.96
N ALA A 93 5.53 5.92 7.81
CA ALA A 93 5.84 4.74 7.02
C ALA A 93 5.82 5.03 5.51
N LEU A 94 6.55 4.19 4.77
CA LEU A 94 6.51 4.16 3.33
C LEU A 94 5.42 3.20 2.86
N SER A 95 4.55 3.69 2.00
CA SER A 95 3.51 2.91 1.33
C SER A 95 3.73 2.88 -0.19
N GLU A 96 3.26 1.84 -0.83
CA GLU A 96 3.38 1.66 -2.27
C GLU A 96 2.02 1.32 -2.88
N ILE A 97 1.68 2.02 -3.97
CA ILE A 97 0.52 1.76 -4.80
C ILE A 97 1.01 1.46 -6.21
N PHE A 98 0.73 0.29 -6.72
CA PHE A 98 1.18 -0.09 -8.05
C PHE A 98 0.07 -0.74 -8.87
N GLY A 99 0.25 -0.77 -10.18
CA GLY A 99 -0.67 -1.37 -11.12
C GLY A 99 -0.42 -0.88 -12.55
N PRO A 100 -0.98 -1.52 -13.57
CA PRO A 100 -0.80 -1.11 -14.96
C PRO A 100 -1.46 0.25 -15.25
N ALA A 101 -1.23 0.79 -16.43
CA ALA A 101 -1.95 1.97 -16.91
C ALA A 101 -3.47 1.77 -16.80
N SER A 102 -4.20 2.83 -16.49
CA SER A 102 -5.65 2.81 -16.28
C SER A 102 -6.15 1.92 -15.13
N SER A 103 -5.27 1.52 -14.21
CA SER A 103 -5.65 0.75 -13.02
C SER A 103 -6.36 1.55 -11.93
N GLY A 104 -6.42 2.89 -12.05
CA GLY A 104 -6.98 3.78 -11.04
C GLY A 104 -5.96 4.40 -10.09
N ARG A 105 -4.65 4.20 -10.30
CA ARG A 105 -3.58 4.79 -9.47
C ARG A 105 -3.70 6.29 -9.34
N THR A 106 -3.86 7.00 -10.47
CA THR A 106 -4.00 8.46 -10.51
C THR A 106 -5.28 8.92 -9.82
N SER A 107 -6.39 8.19 -9.99
CA SER A 107 -7.65 8.50 -9.30
C SER A 107 -7.50 8.37 -7.79
N LEU A 108 -6.84 7.31 -7.31
CA LEU A 108 -6.57 7.13 -5.89
C LEU A 108 -5.61 8.21 -5.36
N MET A 109 -4.57 8.55 -6.12
CA MET A 109 -3.67 9.66 -5.79
C MET A 109 -4.44 10.97 -5.61
N CYS A 110 -5.30 11.32 -6.56
CA CYS A 110 -6.12 12.53 -6.48
C CYS A 110 -7.08 12.49 -5.28
N SER A 111 -7.69 11.34 -4.98
CA SER A 111 -8.54 11.18 -3.81
C SER A 111 -7.79 11.40 -2.50
N MET A 112 -6.58 10.81 -2.37
CA MET A 112 -5.73 11.01 -1.20
C MET A 112 -5.32 12.47 -1.02
N LEU A 113 -4.91 13.14 -2.11
CA LEU A 113 -4.54 14.55 -2.08
C LEU A 113 -5.73 15.44 -1.75
N ALA A 114 -6.91 15.19 -2.36
CA ALA A 114 -8.13 15.94 -2.08
C ALA A 114 -8.54 15.76 -0.62
N HIS A 115 -8.56 14.55 -0.11
CA HIS A 115 -8.89 14.26 1.29
C HIS A 115 -7.89 14.94 2.24
N ALA A 116 -6.60 14.78 2.03
CA ALA A 116 -5.58 15.36 2.90
C ALA A 116 -5.62 16.90 2.91
N THR A 117 -5.67 17.53 1.74
CA THR A 117 -5.66 19.00 1.63
C THR A 117 -6.92 19.64 2.19
N THR A 118 -8.10 19.02 2.04
CA THR A 118 -9.36 19.50 2.65
C THR A 118 -9.41 19.32 4.16
N HIS A 119 -8.59 18.41 4.72
CA HIS A 119 -8.40 18.23 6.17
C HIS A 119 -7.17 18.98 6.70
N GLU A 120 -6.81 20.07 6.05
CA GLU A 120 -5.76 21.01 6.48
C GLU A 120 -4.33 20.45 6.45
N GLU A 121 -4.11 19.29 5.85
CA GLU A 121 -2.77 18.73 5.68
C GLU A 121 -2.03 19.42 4.53
N THR A 122 -0.79 19.80 4.77
CA THR A 122 0.10 20.24 3.69
C THR A 122 0.62 19.01 2.95
N CYS A 123 0.46 19.00 1.63
CA CYS A 123 0.83 17.87 0.78
C CYS A 123 1.94 18.23 -0.19
N ALA A 124 2.73 17.25 -0.62
CA ALA A 124 3.68 17.41 -1.71
C ALA A 124 3.51 16.27 -2.73
N LEU A 125 3.52 16.65 -4.02
CA LEU A 125 3.53 15.74 -5.15
C LEU A 125 4.84 15.93 -5.92
N VAL A 126 5.64 14.89 -5.98
CA VAL A 126 6.84 14.82 -6.84
C VAL A 126 6.45 14.05 -8.09
N ASP A 127 6.22 14.79 -9.17
CA ASP A 127 5.76 14.28 -10.46
C ASP A 127 6.96 14.04 -11.36
N MET A 128 7.31 12.79 -11.56
CA MET A 128 8.51 12.42 -12.31
C MET A 128 8.40 12.77 -13.79
N ASN A 129 7.24 12.54 -14.41
CA ASN A 129 7.05 12.65 -15.85
C ASN A 129 6.17 13.85 -16.29
N ASP A 130 5.79 14.73 -15.35
CA ASP A 130 4.94 15.89 -15.61
C ASP A 130 3.54 15.51 -16.16
N VAL A 131 2.97 14.42 -15.64
CA VAL A 131 1.67 13.88 -16.08
C VAL A 131 0.48 14.36 -15.24
N PHE A 132 0.74 15.01 -14.11
CA PHE A 132 -0.31 15.53 -13.26
C PHE A 132 -1.13 16.61 -13.99
N ALA A 133 -2.45 16.44 -14.01
CA ALA A 133 -3.38 17.33 -14.68
C ALA A 133 -4.09 18.26 -13.67
N PRO A 134 -3.68 19.54 -13.50
CA PRO A 134 -4.25 20.43 -12.50
C PRO A 134 -5.74 20.65 -12.63
N THR A 135 -6.28 20.66 -13.87
CA THR A 135 -7.73 20.82 -14.12
C THR A 135 -8.54 19.65 -13.60
N ALA A 136 -8.06 18.41 -13.83
CA ALA A 136 -8.69 17.21 -13.29
C ALA A 136 -8.55 17.14 -11.76
N ALA A 137 -7.40 17.56 -11.23
CA ALA A 137 -7.13 17.62 -9.80
C ALA A 137 -8.04 18.63 -9.08
N ALA A 138 -8.28 19.79 -9.68
CA ALA A 138 -9.24 20.77 -9.17
C ALA A 138 -10.67 20.20 -9.13
N ALA A 139 -11.08 19.49 -10.20
CA ALA A 139 -12.37 18.81 -10.25
C ALA A 139 -12.50 17.71 -9.18
N ALA A 140 -11.39 17.06 -8.80
CA ALA A 140 -11.34 16.10 -7.70
C ALA A 140 -11.37 16.74 -6.31
N GLY A 141 -11.35 18.07 -6.19
CA GLY A 141 -11.45 18.81 -4.94
C GLY A 141 -10.11 19.04 -4.21
N ILE A 142 -8.97 18.96 -4.90
CA ILE A 142 -7.67 19.25 -4.31
C ILE A 142 -7.56 20.75 -4.03
N ASP A 143 -7.18 21.10 -2.80
CA ASP A 143 -6.81 22.46 -2.42
C ASP A 143 -5.35 22.73 -2.79
N PHE A 144 -5.13 23.57 -3.81
CA PHE A 144 -3.80 23.90 -4.30
C PHE A 144 -3.00 24.81 -3.38
N ASP A 145 -3.63 25.54 -2.48
CA ASP A 145 -2.92 26.36 -1.49
C ASP A 145 -2.16 25.50 -0.48
N ARG A 146 -2.52 24.21 -0.42
CA ARG A 146 -1.88 23.21 0.45
C ARG A 146 -1.08 22.14 -0.31
N LEU A 147 -0.95 22.29 -1.64
CA LEU A 147 -0.23 21.33 -2.46
C LEU A 147 1.05 21.94 -3.06
N LEU A 148 2.20 21.40 -2.68
CA LEU A 148 3.47 21.66 -3.36
C LEU A 148 3.66 20.66 -4.49
N TRP A 149 3.57 21.09 -5.73
CA TRP A 149 3.80 20.27 -6.90
C TRP A 149 5.20 20.49 -7.46
N ILE A 150 6.02 19.45 -7.50
CA ILE A 150 7.39 19.45 -8.00
C ILE A 150 7.46 18.63 -9.29
N ARG A 151 7.84 19.27 -10.38
CA ARG A 151 7.97 18.69 -11.71
C ARG A 151 9.42 18.31 -11.98
N CYS A 152 9.65 17.06 -12.38
CA CYS A 152 11.01 16.51 -12.52
C CYS A 152 11.42 16.27 -13.98
N ALA A 153 10.54 16.53 -14.95
CA ALA A 153 10.83 16.47 -16.40
C ALA A 153 11.50 15.15 -16.84
N GLY A 154 11.04 14.01 -16.32
CA GLY A 154 11.58 12.70 -16.62
C GLY A 154 12.89 12.34 -15.92
N ASN A 155 13.39 13.19 -15.02
CA ASN A 155 14.65 12.95 -14.33
C ASN A 155 14.44 12.24 -12.99
N LEU A 156 14.72 10.93 -12.97
CA LEU A 156 14.56 10.08 -11.81
C LEU A 156 15.42 10.52 -10.61
N GLU A 157 16.65 10.98 -10.86
CA GLU A 157 17.54 11.44 -9.79
C GLU A 157 17.01 12.72 -9.12
N HIS A 158 16.45 13.65 -9.91
CA HIS A 158 15.80 14.84 -9.38
C HIS A 158 14.58 14.47 -8.54
N ALA A 159 13.75 13.51 -8.98
CA ALA A 159 12.58 13.07 -8.23
C ALA A 159 12.98 12.49 -6.87
N PHE A 160 14.01 11.65 -6.80
CA PHE A 160 14.50 11.09 -5.54
C PHE A 160 15.12 12.15 -4.63
N LYS A 161 15.92 13.07 -5.18
CA LYS A 161 16.51 14.18 -4.40
C LYS A 161 15.45 15.12 -3.86
N ALA A 162 14.44 15.48 -4.68
CA ALA A 162 13.33 16.31 -4.25
C ALA A 162 12.54 15.64 -3.11
N THR A 163 12.20 14.36 -3.27
CA THR A 163 11.54 13.59 -2.22
C THR A 163 12.36 13.56 -0.93
N ASP A 164 13.66 13.32 -1.01
CA ASP A 164 14.56 13.31 0.16
C ASP A 164 14.56 14.65 0.89
N LEU A 165 14.64 15.75 0.14
CA LEU A 165 14.61 17.11 0.71
C LEU A 165 13.27 17.39 1.41
N LEU A 166 12.14 17.03 0.80
CA LEU A 166 10.81 17.20 1.40
C LEU A 166 10.67 16.42 2.71
N LEU A 167 11.10 15.16 2.71
CA LEU A 167 11.05 14.33 3.89
C LEU A 167 11.93 14.85 5.02
N HIS A 168 13.10 15.42 4.71
CA HIS A 168 13.98 16.02 5.71
C HIS A 168 13.46 17.37 6.20
N ALA A 169 12.88 18.20 5.32
CA ALA A 169 12.26 19.46 5.71
C ALA A 169 11.11 19.26 6.71
N GLY A 170 10.32 18.21 6.51
CA GLY A 170 9.15 17.93 7.37
C GLY A 170 8.00 18.92 7.12
N GLY A 171 6.96 18.83 7.96
CA GLY A 171 5.78 19.70 7.86
C GLY A 171 4.75 19.25 6.82
N PHE A 172 4.98 18.12 6.14
CA PHE A 172 4.02 17.52 5.21
C PHE A 172 3.28 16.36 5.88
N GLY A 173 1.95 16.36 5.78
CA GLY A 173 1.14 15.22 6.17
C GLY A 173 1.22 14.09 5.14
N LEU A 174 1.26 14.46 3.83
CA LEU A 174 1.35 13.50 2.73
C LEU A 174 2.42 13.94 1.71
N VAL A 175 3.33 13.04 1.38
CA VAL A 175 4.30 13.19 0.27
C VAL A 175 4.08 12.05 -0.71
N ILE A 176 3.80 12.38 -1.95
CA ILE A 176 3.63 11.40 -3.04
C ILE A 176 4.81 11.51 -4.01
N LEU A 177 5.44 10.37 -4.29
CA LEU A 177 6.41 10.22 -5.36
C LEU A 177 5.75 9.44 -6.50
N ASP A 178 5.38 10.15 -7.58
CA ASP A 178 4.75 9.53 -8.74
C ASP A 178 5.80 9.09 -9.76
N LEU A 179 5.95 7.78 -9.86
CA LEU A 179 6.78 7.07 -10.83
C LEU A 179 5.90 6.30 -11.83
N GLY A 180 4.62 6.68 -11.97
CA GLY A 180 3.60 5.90 -12.69
C GLY A 180 3.96 5.49 -14.10
N ASP A 181 4.70 6.33 -14.82
CA ASP A 181 5.10 6.10 -16.22
C ASP A 181 6.56 5.65 -16.37
N VAL A 182 7.23 5.34 -15.26
CA VAL A 182 8.57 4.74 -15.32
C VAL A 182 8.43 3.27 -15.67
N PRO A 183 9.07 2.80 -16.77
CA PRO A 183 9.00 1.40 -17.15
C PRO A 183 9.44 0.49 -16.01
N GLY A 184 8.71 -0.61 -15.76
CA GLY A 184 8.96 -1.50 -14.63
C GLY A 184 10.39 -2.05 -14.57
N LYS A 185 11.07 -2.24 -15.74
CA LYS A 185 12.50 -2.62 -15.82
C LYS A 185 13.42 -1.57 -15.19
N ASP A 186 13.10 -0.28 -15.33
CA ASP A 186 13.90 0.84 -14.81
C ASP A 186 13.54 1.09 -13.34
N ALA A 187 12.28 0.99 -12.97
CA ALA A 187 11.81 1.04 -11.59
C ALA A 187 12.48 -0.05 -10.71
N ARG A 188 12.66 -1.27 -11.25
CA ARG A 188 13.35 -2.38 -10.55
C ARG A 188 14.86 -2.13 -10.36
N ARG A 189 15.49 -1.26 -11.16
CA ARG A 189 16.90 -0.88 -11.04
C ARG A 189 17.15 0.20 -10.00
N ILE A 190 16.09 0.82 -9.47
CA ILE A 190 16.22 1.81 -8.41
C ILE A 190 16.96 1.19 -7.23
N ILE A 191 18.01 1.87 -6.78
CA ILE A 191 18.88 1.38 -5.71
C ILE A 191 18.09 1.33 -4.41
N SER A 192 18.07 0.16 -3.77
CA SER A 192 17.30 -0.06 -2.54
C SER A 192 17.64 0.90 -1.40
N SER A 193 18.85 1.48 -1.40
CA SER A 193 19.28 2.45 -0.38
C SER A 193 18.38 3.68 -0.30
N TRP A 194 17.77 4.12 -1.42
CA TRP A 194 16.81 5.23 -1.41
C TRP A 194 15.57 4.88 -0.58
N TRP A 195 15.01 3.68 -0.79
CA TRP A 195 13.82 3.23 -0.07
C TRP A 195 14.07 3.10 1.44
N TYR A 196 15.23 2.55 1.83
CA TYR A 196 15.64 2.49 3.24
C TYR A 196 15.83 3.87 3.84
N ARG A 197 16.42 4.81 3.08
CA ARG A 197 16.60 6.19 3.51
C ARG A 197 15.27 6.88 3.75
N PHE A 198 14.33 6.82 2.79
CA PHE A 198 13.00 7.40 2.95
C PHE A 198 12.26 6.81 4.14
N ARG A 199 12.22 5.48 4.23
CA ARG A 199 11.61 4.80 5.37
C ARG A 199 12.16 5.31 6.69
N ARG A 200 13.50 5.36 6.84
CA ARG A 200 14.15 5.81 8.08
C ARG A 200 13.88 7.27 8.38
N THR A 201 13.79 8.13 7.36
CA THR A 201 13.54 9.56 7.54
C THR A 201 12.12 9.83 8.05
N VAL A 202 11.13 8.99 7.72
CA VAL A 202 9.73 9.20 8.15
C VAL A 202 9.36 8.43 9.41
N GLU A 203 10.17 7.46 9.88
CA GLU A 203 9.82 6.48 10.92
C GLU A 203 9.27 7.12 12.21
N ASP A 204 9.77 8.30 12.59
CA ASP A 204 9.32 9.02 13.80
C ASP A 204 8.54 10.31 13.45
N ARG A 205 7.97 10.41 12.26
CA ARG A 205 7.26 11.61 11.79
C ARG A 205 5.80 11.30 11.45
N PRO A 206 4.89 12.26 11.56
CA PRO A 206 3.50 12.06 11.19
C PRO A 206 3.27 12.01 9.66
N THR A 207 4.33 12.12 8.87
CA THR A 207 4.28 12.15 7.40
C THR A 207 3.98 10.77 6.84
N VAL A 208 3.02 10.70 5.91
CA VAL A 208 2.82 9.54 5.02
C VAL A 208 3.65 9.75 3.76
N ILE A 209 4.51 8.80 3.40
CA ILE A 209 5.11 8.77 2.06
C ILE A 209 4.47 7.66 1.25
N THR A 210 3.98 8.01 0.05
CA THR A 210 3.38 7.06 -0.89
C THR A 210 4.13 7.08 -2.22
N VAL A 211 4.55 5.91 -2.68
CA VAL A 211 5.17 5.72 -4.00
C VAL A 211 4.13 5.15 -4.94
N ILE A 212 3.98 5.75 -6.10
CA ILE A 212 3.09 5.27 -7.17
C ILE A 212 3.96 4.76 -8.31
N SER A 213 3.68 3.54 -8.79
CA SER A 213 4.49 2.89 -9.83
C SER A 213 3.66 1.96 -10.71
N GLU A 214 4.18 1.56 -11.85
CA GLU A 214 3.55 0.55 -12.71
C GLU A 214 3.71 -0.85 -12.10
N GLU A 215 4.89 -1.16 -11.60
CA GLU A 215 5.22 -2.42 -10.95
C GLU A 215 5.81 -2.18 -9.55
N ALA A 216 5.63 -3.12 -8.63
CA ALA A 216 6.18 -3.02 -7.29
C ALA A 216 7.71 -2.85 -7.31
N CYS A 217 8.21 -1.75 -6.72
CA CYS A 217 9.62 -1.39 -6.73
C CYS A 217 10.23 -1.15 -5.35
N THR A 218 9.43 -0.90 -4.32
CA THR A 218 9.91 -0.58 -2.96
C THR A 218 10.36 -1.80 -2.16
N ARG A 219 10.09 -3.01 -2.67
CA ARG A 219 10.49 -4.30 -2.08
C ARG A 219 9.97 -4.46 -0.64
N SER A 220 10.88 -4.69 0.33
CA SER A 220 10.53 -4.88 1.75
C SER A 220 10.44 -3.57 2.54
N CYS A 221 10.67 -2.42 1.91
CA CYS A 221 10.69 -1.14 2.61
C CYS A 221 9.28 -0.58 2.86
N ALA A 222 8.30 -0.93 2.01
CA ALA A 222 6.92 -0.52 2.22
C ALA A 222 6.26 -1.28 3.37
N ALA A 223 5.60 -0.53 4.25
CA ALA A 223 4.73 -1.06 5.30
C ALA A 223 3.36 -1.48 4.74
N LEU A 224 2.85 -0.73 3.77
CA LEU A 224 1.62 -1.02 3.04
C LEU A 224 1.92 -1.10 1.55
N THR A 225 1.45 -2.15 0.88
CA THR A 225 1.59 -2.32 -0.57
C THR A 225 0.24 -2.71 -1.16
N LEU A 226 -0.26 -1.90 -2.09
CA LEU A 226 -1.54 -2.07 -2.76
C LEU A 226 -1.33 -2.25 -4.26
N GLU A 227 -1.89 -3.32 -4.81
CA GLU A 227 -1.99 -3.54 -6.25
C GLU A 227 -3.37 -3.12 -6.73
N LEU A 228 -3.43 -2.26 -7.73
CA LEU A 228 -4.66 -1.83 -8.36
C LEU A 228 -4.84 -2.45 -9.74
N LYS A 229 -6.05 -2.93 -10.01
CA LYS A 229 -6.47 -3.44 -11.33
C LYS A 229 -7.77 -2.78 -11.73
N GLY A 230 -7.75 -1.99 -12.78
CA GLY A 230 -8.93 -1.35 -13.35
C GLY A 230 -9.57 -2.20 -14.44
N ALA A 231 -10.90 -2.19 -14.48
CA ALA A 231 -11.68 -2.73 -15.60
C ALA A 231 -12.74 -1.70 -16.00
N ALA A 232 -12.66 -1.19 -17.22
CA ALA A 232 -13.63 -0.24 -17.76
C ALA A 232 -14.74 -1.00 -18.53
N GLU A 233 -15.97 -0.72 -18.18
CA GLU A 233 -17.14 -1.22 -18.91
C GLU A 233 -17.67 -0.09 -19.80
N TRP A 234 -17.69 -0.36 -21.10
CA TRP A 234 -18.15 0.59 -22.10
C TRP A 234 -19.56 0.26 -22.55
N SER A 235 -20.43 1.26 -22.73
CA SER A 235 -21.70 1.04 -23.38
C SER A 235 -21.44 0.60 -24.82
N ARG A 236 -22.01 -0.54 -25.22
CA ARG A 236 -22.13 -0.83 -26.64
C ARG A 236 -23.09 0.23 -27.20
N ALA A 237 -22.63 1.03 -28.18
CA ALA A 237 -23.54 1.81 -28.99
C ALA A 237 -24.60 0.83 -29.48
N SER A 238 -25.84 1.03 -29.04
CA SER A 238 -26.97 0.25 -29.56
C SER A 238 -27.01 0.49 -31.07
N GLU A 239 -26.55 -0.48 -31.86
CA GLU A 239 -26.81 -0.45 -33.28
C GLU A 239 -28.33 -0.41 -33.43
N PRO A 240 -28.89 0.57 -34.17
CA PRO A 240 -30.30 0.56 -34.43
C PRO A 240 -30.63 -0.74 -35.15
N ALA A 241 -31.50 -1.56 -34.51
CA ALA A 241 -31.92 -2.85 -35.00
C ALA A 241 -32.44 -2.68 -36.43
N GLY A 242 -31.73 -3.22 -37.41
CA GLY A 242 -32.15 -3.36 -38.77
C GLY A 242 -31.67 -2.28 -39.76
N GLN A 243 -30.41 -2.39 -40.17
CA GLN A 243 -30.06 -2.04 -41.55
C GLN A 243 -28.74 -2.70 -41.95
N SER A 244 -28.80 -3.36 -43.09
CA SER A 244 -27.78 -4.12 -43.80
C SER A 244 -26.42 -3.45 -43.92
N ASN A 245 -25.39 -4.31 -43.94
CA ASN A 245 -23.94 -4.09 -44.18
C ASN A 245 -23.61 -3.35 -45.50
N VAL A 246 -24.05 -2.11 -45.65
CA VAL A 246 -23.55 -1.19 -46.68
C VAL A 246 -23.23 0.11 -45.97
N LEU A 247 -21.97 0.41 -45.74
CA LEU A 247 -21.51 1.69 -45.29
C LEU A 247 -21.82 2.73 -46.37
N PRO A 248 -22.78 3.67 -46.17
CA PRO A 248 -22.95 4.77 -47.10
C PRO A 248 -21.81 5.75 -46.92
N MET A 249 -20.99 5.87 -47.94
CA MET A 249 -19.99 6.91 -48.07
C MET A 249 -20.67 8.28 -47.87
N ARG A 250 -20.23 8.99 -46.78
CA ARG A 250 -20.59 10.40 -46.55
C ARG A 250 -22.07 10.72 -46.24
N LYS A 251 -22.54 10.36 -45.05
CA LYS A 251 -23.63 11.15 -44.45
C LYS A 251 -23.03 12.39 -43.79
N GLN A 252 -23.49 13.58 -44.23
CA GLN A 252 -23.22 14.82 -43.50
C GLN A 252 -23.82 14.69 -42.11
N ILE A 253 -22.97 14.79 -41.09
CA ILE A 253 -23.40 14.78 -39.69
C ILE A 253 -24.22 16.09 -39.49
N PRO A 254 -25.46 16.02 -39.00
CA PRO A 254 -26.22 17.23 -38.67
C PRO A 254 -25.47 18.02 -37.62
N VAL A 255 -25.27 19.30 -37.82
CA VAL A 255 -24.49 20.24 -37.01
C VAL A 255 -25.01 20.37 -35.55
N ASN A 256 -26.13 19.74 -35.20
CA ASN A 256 -26.81 19.85 -33.90
C ASN A 256 -26.90 18.56 -33.08
N GLN A 257 -26.14 17.50 -33.41
CA GLN A 257 -26.03 16.36 -32.49
C GLN A 257 -24.82 16.54 -31.58
N PRO A 258 -24.99 16.37 -30.26
CA PRO A 258 -23.85 16.41 -29.36
C PRO A 258 -22.84 15.34 -29.78
N LEU A 259 -21.57 15.73 -29.94
CA LEU A 259 -20.50 14.81 -30.25
C LEU A 259 -20.44 13.77 -29.12
N VAL A 260 -20.68 12.51 -29.46
CA VAL A 260 -20.52 11.40 -28.54
C VAL A 260 -19.02 11.27 -28.27
N THR A 261 -18.60 11.72 -27.11
CA THR A 261 -17.20 11.58 -26.66
C THR A 261 -16.97 10.18 -26.07
N HIS A 262 -15.72 9.70 -26.07
CA HIS A 262 -15.39 8.41 -25.43
C HIS A 262 -15.85 8.39 -23.96
N GLY A 263 -15.81 9.52 -23.24
CA GLY A 263 -16.28 9.63 -21.88
C GLY A 263 -17.78 9.35 -21.72
N SER A 264 -18.63 9.71 -22.73
CA SER A 264 -20.06 9.43 -22.68
C SER A 264 -20.42 7.96 -22.94
N LEU A 265 -19.47 7.15 -23.39
CA LEU A 265 -19.62 5.70 -23.62
C LEU A 265 -19.13 4.88 -22.43
N LEU A 266 -18.36 5.46 -21.53
CA LEU A 266 -17.90 4.79 -20.33
C LEU A 266 -19.06 4.66 -19.34
N GLN A 267 -19.53 3.44 -19.10
CA GLN A 267 -20.64 3.18 -18.18
C GLN A 267 -20.16 2.94 -16.75
N LEU A 268 -19.04 2.26 -16.61
CA LEU A 268 -18.54 1.84 -15.32
C LEU A 268 -17.02 1.69 -15.34
N ASN A 269 -16.38 2.17 -14.31
CA ASN A 269 -14.99 1.84 -14.01
C ASN A 269 -14.94 1.06 -12.70
N SER A 270 -14.65 -0.23 -12.78
CA SER A 270 -14.47 -1.10 -11.61
C SER A 270 -12.99 -1.18 -11.26
N ILE A 271 -12.66 -0.87 -10.03
CA ILE A 271 -11.29 -0.94 -9.52
C ILE A 271 -11.23 -2.04 -8.47
N GLN A 272 -10.35 -3.01 -8.70
CA GLN A 272 -10.00 -4.04 -7.74
C GLN A 272 -8.71 -3.65 -7.04
N VAL A 273 -8.69 -3.72 -5.72
CA VAL A 273 -7.53 -3.42 -4.89
C VAL A 273 -7.12 -4.66 -4.14
N ASN A 274 -5.88 -5.08 -4.31
CA ASN A 274 -5.28 -6.20 -3.60
C ASN A 274 -4.21 -5.69 -2.63
N ARG A 275 -4.35 -6.00 -1.35
CA ARG A 275 -3.33 -5.69 -0.35
C ARG A 275 -2.29 -6.79 -0.29
N HIS A 276 -1.06 -6.46 -0.66
CA HIS A 276 0.08 -7.38 -0.58
C HIS A 276 0.81 -7.32 0.75
N ARG A 277 0.79 -6.14 1.41
CA ARG A 277 1.36 -5.92 2.74
C ARG A 277 0.53 -4.92 3.54
N PRO A 278 0.43 -5.10 4.87
CA PRO A 278 0.73 -6.34 5.57
C PRO A 278 -0.20 -7.46 5.11
N ILE A 279 0.28 -8.70 5.10
CA ILE A 279 -0.57 -9.86 4.77
C ILE A 279 -1.55 -10.04 5.93
N SER A 280 -2.85 -10.04 5.61
CA SER A 280 -3.90 -10.37 6.57
C SER A 280 -4.42 -11.78 6.32
N PRO A 281 -4.71 -12.56 7.38
CA PRO A 281 -5.33 -13.87 7.20
C PRO A 281 -6.81 -13.78 6.78
N TRP A 282 -7.44 -12.59 6.83
CA TRP A 282 -8.89 -12.44 6.67
C TRP A 282 -9.26 -11.82 5.33
N VAL A 283 -8.91 -10.55 5.07
CA VAL A 283 -9.30 -9.83 3.86
C VAL A 283 -8.07 -9.14 3.27
N ASN A 284 -7.77 -9.42 2.00
CA ASN A 284 -6.67 -8.81 1.26
C ASN A 284 -7.13 -8.17 -0.06
N GLU A 285 -8.43 -8.23 -0.37
CA GLU A 285 -8.99 -7.73 -1.63
C GLU A 285 -10.24 -6.90 -1.34
N SER A 286 -10.41 -5.81 -2.06
CA SER A 286 -11.62 -5.02 -2.14
C SER A 286 -11.90 -4.63 -3.58
N ARG A 287 -13.18 -4.39 -3.91
CA ARG A 287 -13.61 -3.90 -5.22
C ARG A 287 -14.58 -2.75 -5.03
N PHE A 288 -14.39 -1.70 -5.74
CA PHE A 288 -15.30 -0.57 -5.75
C PHE A 288 -15.54 -0.05 -7.17
N ARG A 289 -16.60 0.71 -7.32
CA ARG A 289 -17.01 1.32 -8.59
C ARG A 289 -16.68 2.80 -8.53
N ALA A 290 -15.80 3.26 -9.42
CA ALA A 290 -15.60 4.68 -9.62
C ALA A 290 -16.66 5.18 -10.60
N HIS A 291 -17.43 6.17 -10.20
CA HIS A 291 -18.32 6.89 -11.11
C HIS A 291 -17.46 7.79 -12.02
N ALA A 292 -17.77 7.75 -13.31
CA ALA A 292 -17.11 8.59 -14.31
C ALA A 292 -17.54 10.06 -14.18
#